data_98bca65c78eb56311df0acb93f5895a7
#
_entry.id   98bca65c78eb56311df0acb93f5895a7
#
_cell.length_a   1.000
_cell.length_b   1.000
_cell.length_c   1.000
_cell.angle_alpha   90.00
_cell.angle_beta   90.00
_cell.angle_gamma   90.00
#
_symmetry.space_group_name_H-M   'P 1'
#
loop_
_entity.id
_entity.type
_entity.pdbx_description
1 polymer ?
#
loop_
_entity_poly.entity_id
_entity_poly.type
_entity_poly.pdbx_seq_one_letter_code
_entity_poly.pdbx_strand_id
1 'polypeptide(L)'
;MGRAVSENVPGPFFVNDRCIDCGTCWTFDPEHYSAAAQSAFVHCQPVGHQAQRQALLALQACPVAAIETSPELLKQTPADGFPALITRAAGAEIFYCGWASRQSFGARSWLVKRPEGNVLIDVPRWSAPLARRLEAMGSVSAMVLTHRDDVADHQRWSQALGCPQIGRAHV
;
A
#
# COMPACT_ATOMS: atom_id res chain seq x y z
N MET A 1 6.26 -2.46 20.77
CA MET A 1 7.25 -1.93 19.83
C MET A 1 8.17 -3.07 19.41
N GLY A 2 8.42 -3.21 18.09
CA GLY A 2 9.46 -4.10 17.59
C GLY A 2 10.84 -3.52 17.85
N ARG A 3 11.88 -4.37 17.75
CA ARG A 3 13.27 -3.90 17.87
C ARG A 3 13.70 -3.31 16.52
N ALA A 4 14.21 -2.07 16.50
CA ALA A 4 14.73 -1.45 15.30
C ALA A 4 15.85 -2.30 14.68
N VAL A 5 15.85 -2.42 13.36
CA VAL A 5 16.96 -3.06 12.63
C VAL A 5 18.19 -2.15 12.65
N SER A 6 19.38 -2.76 12.65
CA SER A 6 20.66 -2.06 12.85
C SER A 6 21.02 -1.09 11.74
N GLU A 7 20.50 -1.32 10.54
CA GLU A 7 20.76 -0.57 9.32
C GLU A 7 20.05 0.79 9.27
N ASN A 8 19.05 1.00 10.14
CA ASN A 8 18.38 2.31 10.20
C ASN A 8 19.33 3.44 10.58
N VAL A 9 19.29 4.55 9.85
CA VAL A 9 19.92 5.78 10.32
C VAL A 9 19.17 6.35 11.53
N PRO A 10 19.86 6.99 12.48
CA PRO A 10 19.23 7.59 13.65
C PRO A 10 18.14 8.59 13.29
N GLY A 11 16.99 8.53 13.98
CA GLY A 11 15.90 9.48 13.80
C GLY A 11 14.53 8.91 14.19
N PRO A 12 13.46 9.69 13.99
CA PRO A 12 12.11 9.29 14.44
C PRO A 12 11.49 8.14 13.64
N PHE A 13 11.85 7.98 12.37
CA PHE A 13 11.37 6.85 11.56
C PHE A 13 12.35 5.70 11.60
N PHE A 14 11.85 4.49 11.77
CA PHE A 14 12.66 3.28 11.72
C PHE A 14 11.84 2.06 11.28
N VAL A 15 12.51 1.09 10.69
CA VAL A 15 11.95 -0.24 10.41
C VAL A 15 12.36 -1.17 11.55
N ASN A 16 11.44 -2.02 11.99
CA ASN A 16 11.66 -2.98 13.06
C ASN A 16 11.75 -4.43 12.55
N ASP A 17 12.09 -5.35 13.45
CA ASP A 17 12.31 -6.78 13.22
C ASP A 17 11.08 -7.59 12.80
N ARG A 18 9.89 -6.96 12.67
CA ARG A 18 8.70 -7.57 12.07
C ARG A 18 8.69 -7.49 10.54
N CYS A 19 9.66 -6.79 9.92
CA CYS A 19 9.74 -6.65 8.49
C CYS A 19 9.80 -8.01 7.79
N ILE A 20 9.00 -8.20 6.74
CA ILE A 20 8.94 -9.42 5.92
C ILE A 20 9.60 -9.21 4.54
N ASP A 21 10.36 -8.15 4.37
CA ASP A 21 11.09 -7.79 3.15
C ASP A 21 10.22 -7.76 1.86
N CYS A 22 8.96 -7.33 2.00
CA CYS A 22 7.99 -7.32 0.89
C CYS A 22 8.22 -6.21 -0.15
N GLY A 23 9.16 -5.31 0.07
CA GLY A 23 9.51 -4.26 -0.87
C GLY A 23 8.54 -3.07 -0.95
N THR A 24 7.44 -3.07 -0.22
CA THR A 24 6.39 -2.03 -0.33
C THR A 24 6.94 -0.63 -0.04
N CYS A 25 7.69 -0.46 1.05
CA CYS A 25 8.15 0.87 1.47
C CYS A 25 9.19 1.45 0.51
N TRP A 26 10.28 0.73 0.22
CA TRP A 26 11.34 1.25 -0.62
C TRP A 26 10.99 1.33 -2.12
N THR A 27 9.93 0.64 -2.57
CA THR A 27 9.40 0.88 -3.91
C THR A 27 8.49 2.11 -3.97
N PHE A 28 7.74 2.37 -2.89
CA PHE A 28 6.81 3.50 -2.82
C PHE A 28 7.53 4.82 -2.47
N ASP A 29 8.53 4.74 -1.60
CA ASP A 29 9.29 5.88 -1.09
C ASP A 29 10.80 5.54 -1.05
N PRO A 30 11.44 5.45 -2.23
CA PRO A 30 12.86 5.13 -2.34
C PRO A 30 13.81 6.22 -1.81
N GLU A 31 13.29 7.42 -1.56
CA GLU A 31 14.08 8.54 -1.00
C GLU A 31 14.41 8.32 0.47
N HIS A 32 13.60 7.54 1.20
CA HIS A 32 13.76 7.35 2.64
C HIS A 32 13.98 5.90 3.04
N TYR A 33 13.49 4.94 2.25
CA TYR A 33 13.60 3.50 2.55
C TYR A 33 14.44 2.78 1.50
N SER A 34 15.21 1.80 1.95
CA SER A 34 16.01 0.94 1.09
C SER A 34 15.93 -0.53 1.55
N ALA A 35 16.39 -1.45 0.70
CA ALA A 35 16.49 -2.87 1.01
C ALA A 35 17.86 -3.21 1.60
N ALA A 36 17.87 -4.03 2.64
CA ALA A 36 19.04 -4.74 3.15
C ALA A 36 18.94 -6.24 2.84
N ALA A 37 19.79 -7.07 3.41
CA ALA A 37 19.82 -8.48 3.10
C ALA A 37 18.56 -9.27 3.49
N GLN A 38 17.82 -8.83 4.52
CA GLN A 38 16.66 -9.54 5.07
C GLN A 38 15.53 -8.62 5.55
N SER A 39 15.65 -7.32 5.32
CA SER A 39 14.65 -6.33 5.74
C SER A 39 14.78 -5.04 4.94
N ALA A 40 13.74 -4.22 4.94
CA ALA A 40 13.90 -2.81 4.62
C ALA A 40 14.53 -2.06 5.80
N PHE A 41 15.04 -0.85 5.54
CA PHE A 41 15.54 0.06 6.56
C PHE A 41 15.37 1.52 6.11
N VAL A 42 15.43 2.44 7.06
CA VAL A 42 15.46 3.88 6.78
C VAL A 42 16.90 4.29 6.53
N HIS A 43 17.23 4.69 5.30
CA HIS A 43 18.58 5.15 4.94
C HIS A 43 18.71 6.68 4.98
N CYS A 44 17.59 7.40 4.95
CA CYS A 44 17.50 8.85 5.04
C CYS A 44 16.27 9.24 5.84
N GLN A 45 16.42 10.07 6.87
CA GLN A 45 15.25 10.54 7.63
C GLN A 45 14.47 11.58 6.84
N PRO A 46 13.12 11.48 6.80
CA PRO A 46 12.29 12.44 6.10
C PRO A 46 12.30 13.80 6.82
N VAL A 47 12.68 14.85 6.11
CA VAL A 47 12.73 16.22 6.62
C VAL A 47 11.73 17.11 5.89
N GLY A 48 10.91 17.82 6.64
CA GLY A 48 9.85 18.68 6.11
C GLY A 48 8.55 17.95 5.82
N HIS A 49 7.48 18.70 5.66
CA HIS A 49 6.11 18.20 5.63
C HIS A 49 5.86 17.18 4.49
N GLN A 50 6.38 17.46 3.29
CA GLN A 50 6.14 16.59 2.12
C GLN A 50 6.85 15.23 2.29
N ALA A 51 8.11 15.22 2.69
CA ALA A 51 8.90 14.03 2.94
C ALA A 51 8.28 13.18 4.07
N GLN A 52 7.92 13.82 5.19
CA GLN A 52 7.26 13.14 6.30
C GLN A 52 5.89 12.55 5.89
N ARG A 53 5.11 13.28 5.08
CA ARG A 53 3.87 12.76 4.53
C ARG A 53 4.08 11.50 3.68
N GLN A 54 5.10 11.49 2.83
CA GLN A 54 5.45 10.34 1.99
C GLN A 54 5.87 9.13 2.83
N ALA A 55 6.73 9.35 3.84
CA ALA A 55 7.15 8.31 4.76
C ALA A 55 5.99 7.75 5.61
N LEU A 56 5.04 8.60 6.03
CA LEU A 56 3.82 8.16 6.71
C LEU A 56 2.90 7.34 5.81
N LEU A 57 2.84 7.62 4.51
CA LEU A 57 2.12 6.78 3.55
C LEU A 57 2.80 5.42 3.39
N ALA A 58 4.13 5.36 3.32
CA ALA A 58 4.87 4.09 3.32
C ALA A 58 4.60 3.28 4.61
N LEU A 59 4.56 3.93 5.77
CA LEU A 59 4.17 3.32 7.04
C LEU A 59 2.75 2.74 6.98
N GLN A 60 1.78 3.50 6.47
CA GLN A 60 0.38 3.06 6.33
C GLN A 60 0.24 1.88 5.36
N ALA A 61 1.06 1.85 4.31
CA ALA A 61 1.06 0.78 3.32
C ALA A 61 1.68 -0.53 3.84
N CYS A 62 2.50 -0.48 4.90
CA CYS A 62 3.22 -1.65 5.42
C CYS A 62 2.27 -2.76 5.89
N PRO A 63 2.37 -4.00 5.33
CA PRO A 63 1.43 -5.09 5.63
C PRO A 63 1.54 -5.63 7.05
N VAL A 64 2.67 -5.43 7.71
CA VAL A 64 2.99 -5.98 9.02
C VAL A 64 3.24 -4.91 10.10
N ALA A 65 3.00 -3.65 9.78
CA ALA A 65 3.26 -2.52 10.65
C ALA A 65 4.70 -2.53 11.22
N ALA A 66 5.67 -2.82 10.35
CA ALA A 66 7.08 -2.84 10.72
C ALA A 66 7.75 -1.46 10.67
N ILE A 67 7.10 -0.46 10.11
CA ILE A 67 7.60 0.92 10.13
C ILE A 67 6.99 1.62 11.32
N GLU A 68 7.83 2.24 12.12
CA GLU A 68 7.42 2.98 13.31
C GLU A 68 7.93 4.42 13.26
N THR A 69 7.27 5.30 13.99
CA THR A 69 7.67 6.71 14.16
C THR A 69 7.18 7.24 15.49
N SER A 70 7.50 8.50 15.82
CA SER A 70 7.04 9.13 17.05
C SER A 70 5.51 9.28 17.08
N PRO A 71 4.86 9.28 18.26
CA PRO A 71 3.42 9.47 18.38
C PRO A 71 2.93 10.79 17.78
N GLU A 72 3.75 11.83 17.80
CA GLU A 72 3.42 13.15 17.22
C GLU A 72 3.34 13.09 15.70
N LEU A 73 4.30 12.43 15.06
CA LEU A 73 4.31 12.22 13.61
C LEU A 73 3.20 11.24 13.18
N LEU A 74 2.98 10.18 13.96
CA LEU A 74 1.93 9.22 13.66
C LEU A 74 0.54 9.86 13.58
N LYS A 75 0.24 10.86 14.39
CA LYS A 75 -1.02 11.64 14.33
C LYS A 75 -1.20 12.41 13.02
N GLN A 76 -0.12 12.64 12.28
CA GLN A 76 -0.13 13.34 10.99
C GLN A 76 -0.33 12.39 9.81
N THR A 77 -0.53 11.08 10.06
CA THR A 77 -0.77 10.10 9.00
C THR A 77 -1.97 10.53 8.14
N PRO A 78 -1.80 10.69 6.82
CA PRO A 78 -2.86 11.16 5.95
C PRO A 78 -4.05 10.20 5.92
N ALA A 79 -5.24 10.67 6.30
CA ALA A 79 -6.46 9.86 6.24
C ALA A 79 -6.88 9.54 4.78
N ASP A 80 -6.51 10.42 3.84
CA ASP A 80 -6.89 10.40 2.43
C ASP A 80 -5.73 10.01 1.48
N GLY A 81 -4.62 9.52 2.02
CA GLY A 81 -3.39 9.26 1.29
C GLY A 81 -3.50 8.20 0.19
N PHE A 82 -4.46 7.28 0.32
CA PHE A 82 -4.71 6.23 -0.67
C PHE A 82 -6.17 6.25 -1.17
N PRO A 83 -6.41 5.89 -2.45
CA PRO A 83 -5.41 5.50 -3.46
C PRO A 83 -4.56 6.69 -3.91
N ALA A 84 -3.26 6.48 -4.12
CA ALA A 84 -2.30 7.50 -4.55
C ALA A 84 -2.05 7.41 -6.05
N LEU A 85 -2.20 8.53 -6.78
CA LEU A 85 -1.88 8.56 -8.21
C LEU A 85 -0.38 8.33 -8.42
N ILE A 86 -0.04 7.34 -9.23
CA ILE A 86 1.34 7.01 -9.57
C ILE A 86 1.72 7.52 -10.96
N THR A 87 0.85 7.29 -11.95
CA THR A 87 1.14 7.70 -13.33
C THR A 87 -0.14 7.83 -14.16
N ARG A 88 0.03 8.46 -15.32
CA ARG A 88 -0.98 8.50 -16.39
C ARG A 88 -0.38 7.89 -17.64
N ALA A 89 -1.05 6.90 -18.20
CA ALA A 89 -0.58 6.21 -19.39
C ALA A 89 -1.77 5.72 -20.24
N ALA A 90 -1.66 5.81 -21.55
CA ALA A 90 -2.64 5.30 -22.51
C ALA A 90 -4.10 5.72 -22.23
N GLY A 91 -4.31 6.96 -21.77
CA GLY A 91 -5.64 7.49 -21.45
C GLY A 91 -6.20 7.05 -20.10
N ALA A 92 -5.45 6.28 -19.31
CA ALA A 92 -5.82 5.85 -17.96
C ALA A 92 -5.01 6.56 -16.88
N GLU A 93 -5.57 6.65 -15.68
CA GLU A 93 -4.87 7.03 -14.47
C GLU A 93 -4.63 5.78 -13.60
N ILE A 94 -3.39 5.57 -13.17
CA ILE A 94 -2.99 4.39 -12.38
C ILE A 94 -2.71 4.84 -10.96
N PHE A 95 -3.47 4.27 -10.02
CA PHE A 95 -3.37 4.56 -8.59
C PHE A 95 -2.87 3.34 -7.83
N TYR A 96 -1.96 3.56 -6.90
CA TYR A 96 -1.59 2.56 -5.89
C TYR A 96 -2.61 2.62 -4.74
N CYS A 97 -3.23 1.48 -4.42
CA CYS A 97 -4.28 1.42 -3.41
C CYS A 97 -3.74 1.46 -1.96
N GLY A 98 -2.44 1.27 -1.77
CA GLY A 98 -1.86 1.14 -0.44
C GLY A 98 -2.39 -0.10 0.30
N TRP A 99 -2.36 -0.08 1.63
CA TRP A 99 -2.97 -1.11 2.48
C TRP A 99 -2.60 -2.55 2.10
N ALA A 100 -1.31 -2.79 1.80
CA ALA A 100 -0.86 -4.14 1.47
C ALA A 100 -1.24 -5.15 2.58
N SER A 101 -1.52 -6.39 2.18
CA SER A 101 -1.94 -7.45 3.10
C SER A 101 -0.80 -8.40 3.42
N ARG A 102 -0.66 -8.78 4.69
CA ARG A 102 0.22 -9.87 5.08
C ARG A 102 -0.21 -11.22 4.47
N GLN A 103 -1.51 -11.42 4.31
CA GLN A 103 -2.08 -12.65 3.72
C GLN A 103 -1.74 -12.79 2.23
N SER A 104 -1.45 -11.68 1.55
CA SER A 104 -0.96 -11.63 0.17
C SER A 104 0.55 -11.31 0.11
N PHE A 105 1.31 -11.66 1.13
CA PHE A 105 2.77 -11.44 1.21
C PHE A 105 3.22 -10.02 0.90
N GLY A 106 2.36 -9.02 1.13
CA GLY A 106 2.64 -7.61 0.81
C GLY A 106 2.46 -7.25 -0.66
N ALA A 107 1.78 -8.09 -1.45
CA ALA A 107 1.45 -7.78 -2.83
C ALA A 107 0.75 -6.42 -2.96
N ARG A 108 1.04 -5.74 -4.05
CA ARG A 108 0.52 -4.40 -4.33
C ARG A 108 -0.74 -4.49 -5.16
N SER A 109 -1.69 -3.60 -4.86
CA SER A 109 -2.95 -3.50 -5.60
C SER A 109 -3.05 -2.14 -6.28
N TRP A 110 -3.70 -2.13 -7.45
CA TRP A 110 -3.77 -0.98 -8.31
C TRP A 110 -5.19 -0.71 -8.78
N LEU A 111 -5.61 0.55 -8.76
CA LEU A 111 -6.81 0.98 -9.47
C LEU A 111 -6.38 1.61 -10.80
N VAL A 112 -6.84 1.03 -11.90
CA VAL A 112 -6.74 1.61 -13.23
C VAL A 112 -8.03 2.34 -13.50
N LYS A 113 -8.00 3.67 -13.43
CA LYS A 113 -9.15 4.53 -13.70
C LYS A 113 -9.19 4.88 -15.18
N ARG A 114 -10.32 4.60 -15.83
CA ARG A 114 -10.52 4.80 -17.25
C ARG A 114 -11.99 5.11 -17.56
N PRO A 115 -12.31 5.72 -18.73
CA PRO A 115 -13.68 6.12 -19.09
C PRO A 115 -14.68 4.95 -19.15
N GLU A 116 -14.24 3.76 -19.58
CA GLU A 116 -15.09 2.58 -19.79
C GLU A 116 -15.38 1.81 -18.48
N GLY A 117 -14.97 2.35 -17.36
CA GLY A 117 -15.07 1.72 -16.04
C GLY A 117 -13.71 1.31 -15.47
N ASN A 118 -13.57 1.49 -14.18
CA ASN A 118 -12.32 1.23 -13.48
C ASN A 118 -12.03 -0.27 -13.39
N VAL A 119 -10.75 -0.62 -13.31
CA VAL A 119 -10.31 -2.01 -13.04
C VAL A 119 -9.46 -2.02 -11.78
N LEU A 120 -9.82 -2.88 -10.83
CA LEU A 120 -8.99 -3.14 -9.65
C LEU A 120 -8.08 -4.35 -9.96
N ILE A 121 -6.77 -4.16 -9.90
CA ILE A 121 -5.77 -5.21 -10.10
C ILE A 121 -5.20 -5.59 -8.74
N ASP A 122 -5.37 -6.85 -8.38
CA ASP A 122 -5.13 -7.39 -7.04
C ASP A 122 -5.88 -6.61 -5.94
N VAL A 123 -5.83 -7.09 -4.72
CA VAL A 123 -6.65 -6.50 -3.67
C VAL A 123 -5.81 -6.07 -2.48
N PRO A 124 -6.07 -4.86 -1.96
CA PRO A 124 -5.48 -4.43 -0.71
C PRO A 124 -6.16 -5.14 0.48
N ARG A 125 -5.54 -5.10 1.65
CA ARG A 125 -6.22 -5.41 2.91
C ARG A 125 -7.50 -4.60 3.00
N TRP A 126 -8.59 -5.24 3.45
CA TRP A 126 -9.88 -4.58 3.56
C TRP A 126 -9.82 -3.31 4.41
N SER A 127 -10.35 -2.24 3.85
CA SER A 127 -10.51 -0.95 4.51
C SER A 127 -11.80 -0.28 4.02
N ALA A 128 -12.78 -0.13 4.89
CA ALA A 128 -14.04 0.53 4.53
C ALA A 128 -13.86 2.00 4.09
N PRO A 129 -12.95 2.80 4.67
CA PRO A 129 -12.62 4.12 4.12
C PRO A 129 -12.05 4.08 2.71
N LEU A 130 -11.20 3.08 2.40
CA LEU A 130 -10.65 2.92 1.06
C LEU A 130 -11.74 2.51 0.06
N ALA A 131 -12.63 1.58 0.43
CA ALA A 131 -13.74 1.17 -0.41
C ALA A 131 -14.59 2.36 -0.84
N ARG A 132 -15.02 3.21 0.11
CA ARG A 132 -15.77 4.44 -0.21
C ARG A 132 -15.01 5.39 -1.14
N ARG A 133 -13.68 5.46 -1.04
CA ARG A 133 -12.88 6.30 -1.95
C ARG A 133 -12.80 5.71 -3.35
N LEU A 134 -12.63 4.40 -3.46
CA LEU A 134 -12.65 3.72 -4.76
C LEU A 134 -14.01 3.90 -5.46
N GLU A 135 -15.12 3.74 -4.73
CA GLU A 135 -16.47 4.00 -5.22
C GLU A 135 -16.65 5.45 -5.69
N ALA A 136 -16.16 6.42 -4.93
CA ALA A 136 -16.22 7.85 -5.28
C ALA A 136 -15.39 8.20 -6.54
N MET A 137 -14.40 7.37 -6.90
CA MET A 137 -13.61 7.53 -8.11
C MET A 137 -14.28 6.97 -9.37
N GLY A 138 -15.42 6.33 -9.24
CA GLY A 138 -16.22 5.73 -10.29
C GLY A 138 -16.38 4.21 -10.12
N SER A 139 -17.35 3.63 -10.85
CA SER A 139 -17.65 2.20 -10.78
C SER A 139 -16.43 1.35 -11.16
N VAL A 140 -16.22 0.27 -10.42
CA VAL A 140 -15.23 -0.76 -10.77
C VAL A 140 -15.95 -1.81 -11.63
N SER A 141 -15.52 -1.93 -12.88
CA SER A 141 -16.14 -2.85 -13.85
C SER A 141 -15.64 -4.29 -13.71
N ALA A 142 -14.42 -4.46 -13.20
CA ALA A 142 -13.84 -5.78 -12.97
C ALA A 142 -12.72 -5.72 -11.91
N MET A 143 -12.52 -6.83 -11.23
CA MET A 143 -11.38 -7.08 -10.36
C MET A 143 -10.55 -8.21 -10.96
N VAL A 144 -9.26 -7.95 -11.24
CA VAL A 144 -8.33 -8.91 -11.83
C VAL A 144 -7.37 -9.40 -10.73
N LEU A 145 -7.33 -10.70 -10.50
CA LEU A 145 -6.40 -11.34 -9.58
C LEU A 145 -5.25 -11.92 -10.40
N THR A 146 -4.05 -11.37 -10.24
CA THR A 146 -2.87 -11.75 -11.04
C THR A 146 -2.17 -12.99 -10.51
N HIS A 147 -2.35 -13.29 -9.22
CA HIS A 147 -1.76 -14.45 -8.57
C HIS A 147 -2.78 -15.17 -7.68
N ARG A 148 -2.71 -16.50 -7.63
CA ARG A 148 -3.63 -17.33 -6.84
C ARG A 148 -3.53 -17.14 -5.33
N ASP A 149 -2.37 -16.69 -4.86
CA ASP A 149 -2.09 -16.52 -3.42
C ASP A 149 -2.29 -15.06 -2.95
N ASP A 150 -2.50 -14.12 -3.88
CA ASP A 150 -2.66 -12.68 -3.60
C ASP A 150 -4.13 -12.27 -3.52
N VAL A 151 -4.93 -13.08 -2.83
CA VAL A 151 -6.40 -13.01 -2.85
C VAL A 151 -7.01 -12.56 -1.53
N ALA A 152 -6.22 -12.05 -0.59
CA ALA A 152 -6.73 -11.60 0.70
C ALA A 152 -7.89 -10.60 0.54
N ASP A 153 -8.99 -10.85 1.26
CA ASP A 153 -10.21 -10.02 1.23
C ASP A 153 -10.90 -9.90 -0.15
N HIS A 154 -10.50 -10.64 -1.20
CA HIS A 154 -11.01 -10.47 -2.56
C HIS A 154 -12.54 -10.60 -2.66
N GLN A 155 -13.14 -11.56 -1.95
CA GLN A 155 -14.59 -11.74 -1.95
C GLN A 155 -15.31 -10.53 -1.36
N ARG A 156 -14.77 -9.99 -0.27
CA ARG A 156 -15.31 -8.80 0.39
C ARG A 156 -15.22 -7.56 -0.51
N TRP A 157 -14.10 -7.42 -1.23
CA TRP A 157 -13.93 -6.35 -2.20
C TRP A 157 -14.89 -6.49 -3.38
N SER A 158 -15.05 -7.68 -3.95
CA SER A 158 -16.00 -7.95 -5.04
C SER A 158 -17.43 -7.62 -4.62
N GLN A 159 -17.84 -8.03 -3.42
CA GLN A 159 -19.17 -7.73 -2.89
C GLN A 159 -19.38 -6.23 -2.67
N ALA A 160 -18.42 -5.54 -2.07
CA ALA A 160 -18.53 -4.12 -1.78
C ALA A 160 -18.55 -3.27 -3.05
N LEU A 161 -17.74 -3.60 -4.05
CA LEU A 161 -17.66 -2.85 -5.31
C LEU A 161 -18.65 -3.34 -6.37
N GLY A 162 -19.39 -4.41 -6.12
CA GLY A 162 -20.37 -4.98 -7.05
C GLY A 162 -19.75 -5.43 -8.38
N CYS A 163 -18.49 -5.86 -8.38
CA CYS A 163 -17.76 -6.17 -9.61
C CYS A 163 -17.41 -7.67 -9.72
N PRO A 164 -17.40 -8.22 -10.97
CA PRO A 164 -16.96 -9.59 -11.22
C PRO A 164 -15.45 -9.74 -10.96
N GLN A 165 -15.07 -10.95 -10.55
CA GLN A 165 -13.67 -11.33 -10.38
C GLN A 165 -13.19 -12.07 -11.64
N ILE A 166 -12.00 -11.71 -12.11
CA ILE A 166 -11.31 -12.35 -13.23
C ILE A 166 -9.98 -12.87 -12.71
N GLY A 167 -9.71 -14.15 -12.87
CA GLY A 167 -8.50 -14.82 -12.41
C GLY A 167 -8.78 -16.07 -11.59
N ARG A 168 -7.76 -16.84 -11.27
CA ARG A 168 -7.89 -18.06 -10.49
C ARG A 168 -7.60 -17.79 -9.01
N ALA A 169 -8.60 -17.33 -8.28
CA ALA A 169 -8.60 -17.52 -6.85
C ALA A 169 -8.98 -19.00 -6.58
N HIS A 170 -8.15 -19.74 -5.85
CA HIS A 170 -8.60 -21.01 -5.30
C HIS A 170 -9.62 -20.73 -4.20
N VAL A 171 -10.82 -21.23 -4.39
CA VAL A 171 -11.87 -21.34 -3.37
C VAL A 171 -11.48 -22.47 -2.44
#